data_48b07b787384fe61dd3c74359b915acf
#
_entry.id   48b07b787384fe61dd3c74359b915acf
#
_cell.length_a   1.000
_cell.length_b   1.000
_cell.length_c   1.000
_cell.angle_alpha   90.00
_cell.angle_beta   90.00
_cell.angle_gamma   90.00
#
_symmetry.space_group_name_H-M   'P 1'
#
loop_
_entity.id
_entity.type
_entity.pdbx_description
1 polymer ?
#
loop_
_entity_poly.entity_id
_entity_poly.type
_entity_poly.pdbx_seq_one_letter_code
_entity_poly.pdbx_strand_id
1 'polypeptide(L)'
;MRMIQAILAPERLSQVTALLADAEIFRMTVSEVHGVSNMRAVSFSELSPEPMVRIEVGVNENFVDAAIAAIEKGGGDRGRIFTWELHDVIRIRTGETGPEAI
;
A
#
# COMPACT_ATOMS: atom_id res chain seq x y z
N MET A 1 -13.25 0.52 -8.71
CA MET A 1 -12.60 0.23 -7.41
C MET A 1 -11.28 -0.47 -7.64
N ARG A 2 -10.28 -0.03 -6.95
CA ARG A 2 -8.92 -0.55 -7.18
C ARG A 2 -8.20 -0.68 -5.84
N MET A 3 -7.43 -1.75 -5.69
CA MET A 3 -6.49 -1.88 -4.58
C MET A 3 -5.14 -1.35 -5.02
N ILE A 4 -4.55 -0.52 -4.18
CA ILE A 4 -3.19 -0.01 -4.37
C ILE A 4 -2.35 -0.52 -3.21
N GLN A 5 -1.32 -1.25 -3.54
CA GLN A 5 -0.38 -1.79 -2.57
C GLN A 5 0.98 -1.16 -2.81
N ALA A 6 1.64 -0.72 -1.76
CA ALA A 6 2.99 -0.21 -1.88
C ALA A 6 3.89 -0.89 -0.85
N ILE A 7 5.10 -1.20 -1.27
CA ILE A 7 6.18 -1.69 -0.41
C ILE A 7 7.17 -0.56 -0.27
N LEU A 8 7.39 -0.10 0.96
CA LEU A 8 8.13 1.12 1.25
C LEU A 8 9.19 0.88 2.31
N ALA A 9 10.24 1.71 2.29
CA ALA A 9 11.14 1.81 3.44
C ALA A 9 10.35 2.33 4.65
N PRO A 10 10.57 1.78 5.86
CA PRO A 10 9.77 2.17 7.03
C PRO A 10 9.78 3.65 7.35
N GLU A 11 10.91 4.33 7.12
CA GLU A 11 11.06 5.76 7.38
C GLU A 11 10.22 6.65 6.47
N ARG A 12 9.66 6.07 5.39
CA ARG A 12 8.79 6.83 4.47
C ARG A 12 7.32 6.79 4.85
N LEU A 13 6.95 5.93 5.79
CA LEU A 13 5.54 5.70 6.10
C LEU A 13 4.82 6.98 6.54
N SER A 14 5.41 7.76 7.44
CA SER A 14 4.75 8.96 7.95
C SER A 14 4.53 10.02 6.86
N GLN A 15 5.49 10.16 5.95
CA GLN A 15 5.37 11.10 4.84
C GLN A 15 4.29 10.67 3.85
N VAL A 16 4.25 9.37 3.52
CA VAL A 16 3.22 8.82 2.63
C VAL A 16 1.84 8.97 3.24
N THR A 17 1.68 8.66 4.53
CA THR A 17 0.38 8.80 5.19
C THR A 17 -0.11 10.24 5.20
N ALA A 18 0.80 11.20 5.44
CA ALA A 18 0.45 12.61 5.40
C ALA A 18 -0.04 13.03 4.01
N LEU A 19 0.65 12.59 2.96
CA LEU A 19 0.28 12.93 1.59
C LEU A 19 -1.04 12.25 1.16
N LEU A 20 -1.27 11.02 1.61
CA LEU A 20 -2.55 10.35 1.38
C LEU A 20 -3.70 11.10 2.08
N ALA A 21 -3.48 11.54 3.31
CA ALA A 21 -4.48 12.33 4.04
C ALA A 21 -4.78 13.66 3.33
N ASP A 22 -3.75 14.31 2.78
CA ASP A 22 -3.93 15.53 2.00
C ASP A 22 -4.79 15.29 0.74
N ALA A 23 -4.75 14.06 0.21
CA ALA A 23 -5.58 13.64 -0.91
C ALA A 23 -6.95 13.10 -0.46
N GLU A 24 -7.30 13.29 0.81
CA GLU A 24 -8.55 12.82 1.41
C GLU A 24 -8.69 11.29 1.46
N ILE A 25 -7.58 10.59 1.54
CA ILE A 25 -7.53 9.15 1.71
C ILE A 25 -7.09 8.86 3.15
N PHE A 26 -8.04 8.41 3.99
CA PHE A 26 -7.84 8.34 5.44
C PHE A 26 -7.76 6.92 5.99
N ARG A 27 -7.90 5.91 5.15
CA ARG A 27 -7.89 4.52 5.58
C ARG A 27 -6.88 3.73 4.79
N MET A 28 -6.03 3.02 5.50
CA MET A 28 -5.12 2.08 4.88
C MET A 28 -4.79 0.96 5.87
N THR A 29 -4.38 -0.16 5.33
CA THR A 29 -3.84 -1.27 6.10
C THR A 29 -2.33 -1.22 6.01
N VAL A 30 -1.66 -1.41 7.14
CA VAL A 30 -0.19 -1.43 7.20
C VAL A 30 0.27 -2.74 7.80
N SER A 31 1.27 -3.34 7.19
CA SER A 31 1.93 -4.52 7.74
C SER A 31 3.44 -4.38 7.63
N GLU A 32 4.13 -4.91 8.62
CA GLU A 32 5.58 -5.01 8.60
C GLU A 32 5.96 -6.27 7.82
N VAL A 33 6.88 -6.12 6.88
CA VAL A 33 7.32 -7.20 6.01
C VAL A 33 8.83 -7.16 5.86
N HIS A 34 9.40 -8.17 5.22
CA HIS A 34 10.83 -8.19 4.92
C HIS A 34 11.04 -8.29 3.42
N GLY A 35 11.87 -7.39 2.89
CA GLY A 35 12.34 -7.49 1.53
C GLY A 35 13.53 -8.43 1.47
N VAL A 36 13.59 -9.25 0.45
CA VAL A 36 14.68 -10.23 0.27
C VAL A 36 15.38 -9.96 -1.05
N SER A 37 16.70 -9.81 -0.99
CA SER A 37 17.51 -9.51 -2.17
C SER A 37 18.41 -10.65 -2.61
N ASN A 38 18.67 -11.64 -1.75
CA ASN A 38 19.50 -12.78 -2.09
C ASN A 38 18.67 -14.06 -2.17
N MET A 39 18.05 -14.29 -3.32
CA MET A 39 17.14 -15.42 -3.53
C MET A 39 17.81 -16.78 -3.63
N ARG A 40 19.15 -16.84 -3.63
CA ARG A 40 19.91 -18.10 -3.68
C ARG A 40 20.38 -18.58 -2.33
N ALA A 41 20.13 -17.82 -1.27
CA ALA A 41 20.51 -18.18 0.07
C ALA A 41 19.73 -19.39 0.57
N VAL A 42 20.32 -20.15 1.48
CA VAL A 42 19.72 -21.38 2.02
C VAL A 42 19.06 -21.19 3.37
N SER A 43 19.25 -20.04 4.01
CA SER A 43 18.62 -19.70 5.29
C SER A 43 18.07 -18.29 5.26
N PHE A 44 17.11 -17.98 6.16
CA PHE A 44 16.50 -16.66 6.22
C PHE A 44 17.53 -15.56 6.46
N SER A 45 18.51 -15.78 7.33
CA SER A 45 19.55 -14.78 7.60
C SER A 45 20.46 -14.53 6.38
N GLU A 46 20.73 -15.58 5.58
CA GLU A 46 21.51 -15.44 4.35
C GLU A 46 20.73 -14.74 3.24
N LEU A 47 19.40 -14.72 3.30
CA LEU A 47 18.56 -13.99 2.36
C LEU A 47 18.74 -12.47 2.48
N SER A 48 19.47 -12.01 3.49
CA SER A 48 19.67 -10.59 3.77
C SER A 48 18.33 -9.83 3.88
N PRO A 49 17.44 -10.28 4.78
CA PRO A 49 16.12 -9.67 4.89
C PRO A 49 16.24 -8.22 5.36
N GLU A 50 15.49 -7.35 4.72
CA GLU A 50 15.46 -5.92 5.03
C GLU A 50 14.06 -5.56 5.54
N PRO A 51 13.95 -4.88 6.70
CA PRO A 51 12.64 -4.43 7.17
C PRO A 51 12.01 -3.45 6.20
N MET A 52 10.75 -3.71 5.84
CA MET A 52 9.95 -2.88 4.96
C MET A 52 8.56 -2.75 5.53
N VAL A 53 7.76 -1.85 4.99
CA VAL A 53 6.33 -1.78 5.30
C VAL A 53 5.54 -1.98 4.02
N ARG A 54 4.43 -2.68 4.14
CA ARG A 54 3.46 -2.82 3.07
C ARG A 54 2.22 -2.06 3.46
N ILE A 55 1.78 -1.14 2.61
CA ILE A 55 0.51 -0.45 2.78
C ILE A 55 -0.46 -0.90 1.70
N GLU A 56 -1.74 -0.93 2.05
CA GLU A 56 -2.81 -1.25 1.13
C GLU A 56 -3.94 -0.26 1.31
N VAL A 57 -4.36 0.36 0.21
CA VAL A 57 -5.50 1.26 0.19
C VAL A 57 -6.45 0.83 -0.93
N GLY A 58 -7.72 0.61 -0.57
CA GLY A 58 -8.77 0.40 -1.55
C GLY A 58 -9.44 1.73 -1.84
N VAL A 59 -9.53 2.10 -3.11
CA VAL A 59 -10.07 3.38 -3.52
C VAL A 59 -11.01 3.25 -4.71
N ASN A 60 -11.92 4.20 -4.83
CA ASN A 60 -12.72 4.35 -6.04
C ASN A 60 -11.88 4.96 -7.17
N GLU A 61 -12.32 4.80 -8.40
CA GLU A 61 -11.53 5.19 -9.58
C GLU A 61 -11.13 6.67 -9.56
N ASN A 62 -11.98 7.53 -9.04
CA ASN A 62 -11.68 8.97 -8.96
C ASN A 62 -10.56 9.33 -7.98
N PHE A 63 -10.13 8.39 -7.12
CA PHE A 63 -9.02 8.60 -6.19
C PHE A 63 -7.72 7.90 -6.60
N VAL A 64 -7.74 7.08 -7.64
CA VAL A 64 -6.59 6.25 -8.02
C VAL A 64 -5.37 7.09 -8.33
N ASP A 65 -5.50 8.08 -9.19
CA ASP A 65 -4.36 8.90 -9.60
C ASP A 65 -3.79 9.69 -8.43
N ALA A 66 -4.65 10.25 -7.58
CA ALA A 66 -4.21 11.00 -6.40
C ALA A 66 -3.49 10.09 -5.39
N ALA A 67 -3.97 8.87 -5.20
CA ALA A 67 -3.33 7.92 -4.31
C ALA A 67 -1.94 7.52 -4.81
N ILE A 68 -1.83 7.19 -6.09
CA ILE A 68 -0.54 6.82 -6.70
C ILE A 68 0.43 8.00 -6.62
N ALA A 69 0.00 9.20 -6.95
CA ALA A 69 0.84 10.40 -6.88
C ALA A 69 1.36 10.66 -5.46
N ALA A 70 0.51 10.49 -4.44
CA ALA A 70 0.89 10.66 -3.05
C ALA A 70 1.97 9.64 -2.64
N ILE A 71 1.79 8.38 -3.02
CA ILE A 71 2.73 7.32 -2.69
C ILE A 71 4.06 7.53 -3.43
N GLU A 72 4.01 7.89 -4.71
CA GLU A 72 5.22 8.18 -5.48
C GLU A 72 6.02 9.34 -4.87
N LYS A 73 5.32 10.41 -4.51
CA LYS A 73 5.98 11.59 -3.94
C LYS A 73 6.59 11.31 -2.57
N GLY A 74 5.91 10.57 -1.73
CA GLY A 74 6.35 10.29 -0.36
C GLY A 74 7.25 9.08 -0.23
N GLY A 75 7.16 8.14 -1.15
CA GLY A 75 7.82 6.84 -1.05
C GLY A 75 9.31 6.83 -1.34
N GLY A 76 9.85 7.90 -1.91
CA GLY A 76 11.26 7.94 -2.30
C GLY A 76 11.53 7.12 -3.55
N ASP A 77 12.74 6.58 -3.64
CA ASP A 77 13.20 5.88 -4.85
C ASP A 77 13.33 4.36 -4.70
N ARG A 78 12.98 3.82 -3.54
CA ARG A 78 13.21 2.40 -3.21
C ARG A 78 11.95 1.57 -3.10
N GLY A 79 10.81 2.10 -3.38
CA GLY A 79 9.56 1.38 -3.22
C GLY A 79 9.01 0.85 -4.54
N ARG A 80 7.93 0.10 -4.43
CA ARG A 80 7.15 -0.36 -5.57
C ARG A 80 5.68 -0.21 -5.28
N ILE A 81 4.92 0.08 -6.33
CA ILE A 81 3.47 0.18 -6.24
C ILE A 81 2.88 -0.92 -7.14
N PHE A 82 1.96 -1.69 -6.57
CA PHE A 82 1.20 -2.70 -7.29
C PHE A 82 -0.25 -2.31 -7.26
N THR A 83 -0.95 -2.43 -8.37
CA THR A 83 -2.38 -2.13 -8.41
C THR A 83 -3.15 -3.24 -9.10
N TRP A 84 -4.39 -3.45 -8.67
CA TRP A 84 -5.32 -4.37 -9.33
C TRP A 84 -6.75 -3.93 -9.12
N GLU A 85 -7.60 -4.32 -10.05
CA GLU A 85 -9.01 -4.01 -9.92
C GLU A 85 -9.65 -4.88 -8.85
N LEU A 86 -10.54 -4.27 -8.07
CA LEU A 86 -11.36 -4.98 -7.10
C LEU A 86 -12.68 -5.37 -7.76
N HIS A 87 -13.00 -6.66 -7.69
CA HIS A 87 -14.27 -7.15 -8.19
C HIS A 87 -15.43 -6.62 -7.35
N ASP A 88 -15.27 -6.63 -6.03
CA ASP A 88 -16.25 -6.10 -5.10
C ASP A 88 -15.59 -5.72 -3.78
N VAL A 89 -16.28 -4.90 -3.00
CA VAL A 89 -15.91 -4.56 -1.62
C VAL A 89 -17.18 -4.68 -0.80
N ILE A 90 -17.07 -5.31 0.36
CA ILE A 90 -18.22 -5.52 1.24
C ILE A 90 -17.86 -4.98 2.61
N ARG A 91 -18.66 -4.05 3.11
CA ARG A 91 -18.47 -3.50 4.45
C ARG A 91 -19.11 -4.45 5.45
N ILE A 92 -18.33 -5.04 6.32
CA ILE A 92 -18.80 -6.07 7.26
C ILE A 92 -19.93 -5.57 8.13
N ARG A 93 -19.81 -4.34 8.65
CA ARG A 93 -20.76 -3.79 9.61
C ARG A 93 -22.16 -3.59 8.99
N THR A 94 -22.23 -3.14 7.76
CA THR A 94 -23.49 -2.72 7.14
C THR A 94 -23.97 -3.64 6.03
N GLY A 95 -23.07 -4.46 5.48
CA GLY A 95 -23.37 -5.28 4.30
C GLY A 95 -23.39 -4.49 3.00
N GLU A 96 -23.07 -3.19 3.01
CA GLU A 96 -22.94 -2.41 1.79
C GLU A 96 -21.91 -3.03 0.86
N THR A 97 -22.14 -2.95 -0.44
CA THR A 97 -21.24 -3.50 -1.45
C THR A 97 -20.89 -2.43 -2.49
N GLY A 98 -19.83 -2.70 -3.25
CA GLY A 98 -19.42 -1.83 -4.35
C GLY A 98 -18.76 -0.55 -3.89
N PRO A 99 -18.79 0.52 -4.73
CA PRO A 99 -18.06 1.77 -4.45
C PRO A 99 -18.42 2.44 -3.14
N GLU A 100 -19.63 2.26 -2.67
CA GLU A 100 -20.09 2.85 -1.40
C GLU A 100 -19.51 2.14 -0.17
N ALA A 101 -18.96 0.94 -0.34
CA ALA A 101 -18.36 0.17 0.75
C ALA A 101 -16.90 0.54 1.02
N ILE A 102 -16.29 1.27 0.15
CA ILE A 102 -14.89 1.70 0.30
C ILE A 102 -14.72 2.77 1.39
#